data_4de201f3e0b65f4109d8251e3a97ba3a
#
_entry.id   4de201f3e0b65f4109d8251e3a97ba3a
#
_cell.length_a   1.000
_cell.length_b   1.000
_cell.length_c   1.000
_cell.angle_alpha   90.00
_cell.angle_beta   90.00
_cell.angle_gamma   90.00
#
_symmetry.space_group_name_H-M   'P 1'
#
loop_
_entity.id
_entity.type
_entity.pdbx_description
1 polymer ?
#
loop_
_entity_poly.entity_id
_entity_poly.type
_entity_poly.pdbx_seq_one_letter_code
_entity_poly.pdbx_strand_id
1 'polypeptide(L)' 'MSLIDKIPTMSDEDVINLLANARRLKDAGDEKQRAQAAELLPILEGAAAERRARKLAAAQAKRAANRRPLRTKAA' A
#
# COMPACT_ATOMS: atom_id res chain seq x y z
N MET A 1 -3.39 -15.87 15.72
CA MET A 1 -2.79 -14.71 15.06
C MET A 1 -3.84 -13.93 14.32
N SER A 2 -3.84 -12.64 14.48
CA SER A 2 -4.81 -11.82 13.79
C SER A 2 -4.32 -11.47 12.39
N LEU A 3 -5.25 -11.04 11.56
CA LEU A 3 -4.93 -10.62 10.21
C LEU A 3 -3.94 -9.45 10.22
N ILE A 4 -4.04 -8.59 11.21
CA ILE A 4 -3.17 -7.43 11.36
C ILE A 4 -1.71 -7.84 11.47
N ASP A 5 -1.45 -8.92 12.18
CA ASP A 5 -0.09 -9.42 12.35
C ASP A 5 0.51 -9.94 11.04
N LYS A 6 -0.35 -10.35 10.11
CA LYS A 6 0.09 -10.87 8.82
C LYS A 6 0.37 -9.79 7.79
N ILE A 7 -0.21 -8.62 7.98
CA ILE A 7 -0.09 -7.54 7.00
C ILE A 7 1.36 -7.21 6.63
N PRO A 8 2.30 -7.10 7.59
CA PRO A 8 3.68 -6.79 7.24
C PRO A 8 4.36 -7.84 6.36
N THR A 9 3.88 -9.09 6.39
CA THR A 9 4.45 -10.17 5.60
C THR A 9 3.73 -10.41 4.28
N MET A 10 2.65 -9.69 4.05
CA MET A 10 1.87 -9.83 2.82
C MET A 10 2.55 -9.11 1.66
N SER A 11 2.33 -9.61 0.45
CA SER A 11 2.79 -8.93 -0.74
C SER A 11 1.96 -7.67 -0.98
N ASP A 12 2.48 -6.76 -1.81
CA ASP A 12 1.76 -5.54 -2.16
C ASP A 12 0.41 -5.85 -2.77
N GLU A 13 0.37 -6.86 -3.63
CA GLU A 13 -0.85 -7.28 -4.29
C GLU A 13 -1.88 -7.78 -3.30
N ASP A 14 -1.46 -8.57 -2.33
CA ASP A 14 -2.35 -9.08 -1.29
C ASP A 14 -2.92 -7.95 -0.45
N VAL A 15 -2.10 -6.97 -0.10
CA VAL A 15 -2.56 -5.81 0.66
C VAL A 15 -3.60 -5.03 -0.13
N ILE A 16 -3.37 -4.81 -1.42
CA ILE A 16 -4.32 -4.10 -2.28
C ILE A 16 -5.63 -4.86 -2.38
N ASN A 17 -5.57 -6.17 -2.57
CA ASN A 17 -6.77 -7.00 -2.66
C ASN A 17 -7.55 -6.99 -1.36
N LEU A 18 -6.86 -7.09 -0.25
CA LEU A 18 -7.51 -7.07 1.06
C LEU A 18 -8.15 -5.71 1.33
N LEU A 19 -7.48 -4.64 0.94
CA LEU A 19 -8.01 -3.29 1.07
C LEU A 19 -9.29 -3.13 0.26
N ALA A 20 -9.30 -3.61 -0.97
CA ALA A 20 -10.48 -3.56 -1.82
C ALA A 20 -11.63 -4.35 -1.22
N ASN A 21 -11.34 -5.53 -0.68
CA ASN A 21 -12.35 -6.35 -0.01
C ASN A 21 -12.90 -5.66 1.22
N ALA A 22 -12.04 -5.04 2.02
CA ALA A 22 -12.46 -4.34 3.22
C ALA A 22 -13.38 -3.17 2.89
N ARG A 23 -13.07 -2.43 1.84
CA ARG A 23 -13.91 -1.33 1.38
C ARG A 23 -15.28 -1.82 0.94
N ARG A 24 -15.30 -2.94 0.22
CA ARG A 24 -16.55 -3.54 -0.22
C ARG A 24 -17.40 -4.00 0.95
N LEU A 25 -16.77 -4.65 1.92
CA LEU A 25 -17.47 -5.13 3.10
C LEU A 25 -18.01 -3.99 3.95
N LYS A 26 -17.31 -2.88 4.00
CA LYS A 26 -17.77 -1.71 4.73
C LYS A 26 -19.06 -1.16 4.13
N ASP A 27 -19.20 -1.22 2.82
CA ASP A 27 -20.38 -0.71 2.14
C ASP A 27 -21.52 -1.70 2.02
N ALA A 28 -21.19 -2.97 1.77
CA ALA A 28 -22.18 -3.99 1.43
C ALA A 28 -22.26 -5.16 2.39
N GLY A 29 -21.38 -5.24 3.36
CA GLY A 29 -21.37 -6.33 4.31
C GLY A 29 -22.45 -6.20 5.39
N ASP A 30 -22.60 -7.26 6.18
CA ASP A 30 -23.49 -7.20 7.32
C ASP A 30 -22.84 -6.38 8.45
N GLU A 31 -23.55 -6.26 9.57
CA GLU A 31 -23.09 -5.41 10.67
C GLU A 31 -21.72 -5.81 11.20
N LYS A 32 -21.49 -7.10 11.37
CA LYS A 32 -20.21 -7.62 11.85
C LYS A 32 -19.10 -7.36 10.85
N GLN A 33 -19.38 -7.62 9.59
CA GLN A 33 -18.42 -7.42 8.54
C GLN A 33 -18.05 -5.95 8.37
N ARG A 34 -19.02 -5.08 8.50
CA ARG A 34 -18.77 -3.63 8.43
C ARG A 34 -17.88 -3.18 9.58
N ALA A 35 -18.15 -3.67 10.77
CA ALA A 35 -17.36 -3.30 11.95
C ALA A 35 -15.91 -3.75 11.78
N GLN A 36 -15.70 -4.98 11.33
CA GLN A 36 -14.37 -5.51 11.08
C GLN A 36 -13.66 -4.74 9.99
N ALA A 37 -14.35 -4.45 8.91
CA ALA A 37 -13.78 -3.68 7.81
C ALA A 37 -13.39 -2.28 8.26
N ALA A 38 -14.23 -1.65 9.06
CA ALA A 38 -13.93 -0.31 9.58
C ALA A 38 -12.68 -0.31 10.45
N GLU A 39 -12.43 -1.38 11.19
CA GLU A 39 -11.22 -1.52 11.99
C GLU A 39 -9.99 -1.75 11.13
N LEU A 40 -10.13 -2.58 10.10
CA LEU A 40 -9.01 -2.95 9.26
C LEU A 40 -8.64 -1.87 8.25
N LEU A 41 -9.60 -1.10 7.79
CA LEU A 41 -9.37 -0.10 6.75
C LEU A 41 -8.22 0.86 7.05
N PRO A 42 -8.19 1.54 8.22
CA PRO A 42 -7.07 2.45 8.48
C PRO A 42 -5.72 1.75 8.50
N ILE A 43 -5.69 0.52 9.00
CA ILE A 43 -4.45 -0.25 9.06
C ILE A 43 -3.99 -0.64 7.65
N LEU A 44 -4.92 -1.10 6.83
CA LEU A 44 -4.62 -1.48 5.45
C LEU A 44 -4.26 -0.28 4.59
N GLU A 45 -4.93 0.83 4.78
CA GLU A 45 -4.62 2.06 4.07
C GLU A 45 -3.23 2.56 4.44
N GLY A 46 -2.87 2.49 5.72
CA GLY A 46 -1.53 2.83 6.17
C GLY A 46 -0.47 1.93 5.56
N ALA A 47 -0.71 0.63 5.55
CA ALA A 47 0.22 -0.33 4.95
C ALA A 47 0.37 -0.10 3.45
N ALA A 48 -0.74 0.13 2.76
CA ALA A 48 -0.71 0.39 1.33
C ALA A 48 0.02 1.69 1.01
N ALA A 49 -0.21 2.73 1.79
CA ALA A 49 0.45 4.01 1.61
C ALA A 49 1.95 3.89 1.83
N GLU A 50 2.35 3.14 2.84
CA GLU A 50 3.77 2.92 3.13
C GLU A 50 4.46 2.19 1.98
N ARG A 51 3.82 1.15 1.46
CA ARG A 51 4.38 0.39 0.34
C ARG A 51 4.46 1.24 -0.93
N ARG A 52 3.46 2.05 -1.16
CA ARG A 52 3.46 2.97 -2.31
C ARG A 52 4.58 3.99 -2.17
N ALA A 53 4.79 4.52 -0.98
CA ALA A 53 5.86 5.47 -0.72
C ALA A 53 7.22 4.85 -0.98
N ARG A 54 7.43 3.61 -0.58
CA ARG A 54 8.68 2.90 -0.85
C ARG A 54 8.92 2.71 -2.33
N LYS A 55 7.87 2.34 -3.06
CA LYS A 55 7.97 2.18 -4.51
C LYS A 55 8.31 3.48 -5.19
N LEU A 56 7.68 4.56 -4.78
CA LEU A 56 7.96 5.88 -5.34
C LEU A 56 9.38 6.31 -5.04
N ALA A 57 9.84 6.11 -3.82
CA ALA A 57 11.20 6.45 -3.43
C ALA A 57 12.21 5.67 -4.26
N ALA A 58 11.98 4.39 -4.46
CA ALA A 58 12.87 3.57 -5.27
C ALA A 58 12.88 4.01 -6.72
N ALA A 59 11.71 4.33 -7.26
CA ALA A 59 11.60 4.80 -8.64
C ALA A 59 12.29 6.15 -8.82
N GLN A 60 12.12 7.05 -7.88
CA GLN A 60 12.77 8.35 -7.92
C GLN A 60 14.28 8.24 -7.81
N ALA A 61 14.76 7.36 -6.97
CA ALA A 61 16.19 7.11 -6.85
C ALA A 61 16.78 6.62 -8.16
N LYS A 62 16.09 5.71 -8.84
CA LYS A 62 16.51 5.22 -10.14
C LYS A 62 16.52 6.32 -11.19
N ARG A 63 15.49 7.12 -11.21
CA ARG A 63 15.41 8.24 -12.15
C ARG A 63 16.53 9.24 -11.94
N ALA A 64 16.78 9.57 -10.70
CA ALA A 64 17.85 10.50 -10.36
C ALA A 64 19.21 9.96 -10.82
N ALA A 65 19.46 8.68 -10.60
CA ALA A 65 20.70 8.06 -11.04
C ALA A 65 20.82 8.08 -12.55
N ASN A 66 19.75 7.82 -13.25
CA ASN A 66 19.75 7.81 -14.72
C ASN A 66 19.91 9.20 -15.32
N ARG A 67 19.44 10.20 -14.64
CA ARG A 67 19.52 11.58 -15.12
C ARG A 67 20.90 12.16 -15.00
N ARG A 68 21.69 11.68 -14.08
CA ARG A 68 22.99 12.24 -13.79
C ARG A 68 23.85 12.45 -15.03
N PRO A 69 24.02 11.45 -15.89
CA PRO A 69 24.82 11.63 -17.10
C PRO A 69 24.32 12.73 -18.00
N LEU A 70 23.01 12.85 -18.12
CA LEU A 70 22.43 13.87 -18.96
C LEU A 70 22.73 15.27 -18.45
N ARG A 71 22.63 15.44 -17.15
CA ARG A 71 22.90 16.73 -16.53
C ARG A 71 24.36 17.12 -16.69
N THR A 72 25.22 16.17 -16.57
CA THR A 72 26.63 16.39 -16.76
C THR A 72 26.90 16.87 -18.18
N LYS A 73 26.21 16.30 -19.13
CA LYS A 73 26.37 16.70 -20.50
C LYS A 73 25.91 18.12 -20.76
N ALA A 74 24.81 18.48 -20.13
CA ALA A 74 24.26 19.80 -20.28
C ALA A 74 25.24 20.87 -19.83
N ALA A 75 26.02 20.54 -18.86
CA ALA A 75 27.03 21.46 -18.38
C ALA A 75 28.18 21.52 -19.36
#